data_70ecde71a74d5324f7fc3a2bad460c79
#
_entry.id   70ecde71a74d5324f7fc3a2bad460c79
#
_cell.length_a   1.000
_cell.length_b   1.000
_cell.length_c   1.000
_cell.angle_alpha   90.00
_cell.angle_beta   90.00
_cell.angle_gamma   90.00
#
_symmetry.space_group_name_H-M   'P 1'
#
loop_
_entity.id
_entity.type
_entity.pdbx_description
1 polymer ?
#
loop_
_entity_poly.entity_id
_entity_poly.type
_entity_poly.pdbx_seq_one_letter_code
_entity_poly.pdbx_strand_id
1 'polypeptide(L)'
;MKTINALVLLLVFNFGFGQKKFSKSDAEKFQKKLNSEYADPKTSPLMAEDLKTFKSLDFYPISAAYFVNATLVKAKGGKVFEMKTSGNYTPKYIKYGTLNFKINGKAFKLAVYQSLDLIVQEKYKNHLFLPFSDLTSGKQSYIGGRYIDLEIPKRNTIAIDFNQAYNPYCAYNYKYSCPLVPLENDLKIEIKAGVKTFH
;
A
#
# COMPACT_ATOMS: atom_id res chain seq x y z
N MET A 1 6.50 -36.82 58.14
CA MET A 1 7.06 -36.47 56.84
C MET A 1 6.10 -35.49 56.17
N LYS A 2 6.51 -34.21 56.05
CA LYS A 2 5.68 -33.15 55.42
C LYS A 2 6.16 -32.99 53.97
N THR A 3 5.30 -33.35 53.04
CA THR A 3 5.53 -33.19 51.61
C THR A 3 5.26 -31.73 51.23
N ILE A 4 6.29 -30.99 50.80
CA ILE A 4 6.21 -29.63 50.29
C ILE A 4 5.88 -29.73 48.78
N ASN A 5 4.65 -29.38 48.41
CA ASN A 5 4.27 -29.22 47.01
C ASN A 5 4.82 -27.85 46.50
N ALA A 6 5.85 -27.89 45.71
CA ALA A 6 6.36 -26.73 45.01
C ALA A 6 5.48 -26.41 43.79
N LEU A 7 4.69 -25.37 43.87
CA LEU A 7 3.90 -24.83 42.75
C LEU A 7 4.84 -24.07 41.81
N VAL A 8 5.21 -24.68 40.67
CA VAL A 8 6.01 -24.00 39.64
C VAL A 8 5.09 -23.09 38.85
N LEU A 9 5.21 -21.77 39.12
CA LEU A 9 4.50 -20.71 38.38
C LEU A 9 5.21 -20.50 37.04
N LEU A 10 4.67 -21.07 35.94
CA LEU A 10 5.14 -20.82 34.59
C LEU A 10 4.75 -19.39 34.16
N LEU A 11 5.69 -18.44 34.31
CA LEU A 11 5.59 -17.10 33.73
C LEU A 11 5.66 -17.20 32.19
N VAL A 12 4.51 -17.23 31.55
CA VAL A 12 4.43 -17.08 30.07
C VAL A 12 4.76 -15.63 29.74
N PHE A 13 6.02 -15.34 29.42
CA PHE A 13 6.42 -14.08 28.82
C PHE A 13 5.81 -13.99 27.42
N ASN A 14 4.64 -13.33 27.31
CA ASN A 14 4.15 -12.87 26.03
C ASN A 14 5.11 -11.78 25.51
N PHE A 15 6.09 -12.17 24.69
CA PHE A 15 6.84 -11.23 23.87
C PHE A 15 5.85 -10.60 22.89
N GLY A 16 5.21 -9.52 23.33
CA GLY A 16 4.42 -8.64 22.47
C GLY A 16 5.37 -8.03 21.44
N PHE A 17 5.53 -8.72 20.31
CA PHE A 17 6.30 -8.22 19.18
C PHE A 17 5.64 -6.92 18.72
N GLY A 18 6.35 -5.80 18.86
CA GLY A 18 5.85 -4.46 18.59
C GLY A 18 5.31 -4.32 17.16
N GLN A 19 4.00 -4.57 17.00
CA GLN A 19 3.27 -4.26 15.78
C GLN A 19 3.19 -2.73 15.64
N LYS A 20 3.35 -2.22 14.42
CA LYS A 20 3.13 -0.80 14.16
C LYS A 20 1.68 -0.46 14.52
N LYS A 21 1.48 0.61 15.28
CA LYS A 21 0.15 1.11 15.66
C LYS A 21 -0.34 2.11 14.61
N PHE A 22 -1.64 2.19 14.44
CA PHE A 22 -2.27 3.22 13.63
C PHE A 22 -1.92 4.62 14.16
N SER A 23 -1.57 5.52 13.25
CA SER A 23 -1.30 6.93 13.52
C SER A 23 -2.09 7.79 12.56
N LYS A 24 -3.13 8.47 13.06
CA LYS A 24 -3.89 9.43 12.26
C LYS A 24 -2.98 10.54 11.71
N SER A 25 -2.04 11.02 12.53
CA SER A 25 -1.07 12.04 12.16
C SER A 25 -0.18 11.62 10.99
N ASP A 26 0.20 10.33 10.86
CA ASP A 26 1.01 9.87 9.74
C ASP A 26 0.20 9.87 8.43
N ALA A 27 -1.08 9.47 8.48
CA ALA A 27 -1.97 9.57 7.34
C ALA A 27 -2.21 11.04 6.92
N GLU A 28 -2.44 11.95 7.88
CA GLU A 28 -2.59 13.38 7.62
C GLU A 28 -1.34 14.00 6.99
N LYS A 29 -0.15 13.65 7.50
CA LYS A 29 1.12 14.09 6.93
C LYS A 29 1.30 13.61 5.49
N PHE A 30 0.95 12.32 5.21
CA PHE A 30 1.00 11.77 3.88
C PHE A 30 0.08 12.55 2.91
N GLN A 31 -1.19 12.75 3.29
CA GLN A 31 -2.17 13.47 2.47
C GLN A 31 -1.72 14.92 2.20
N LYS A 32 -1.19 15.61 3.22
CA LYS A 32 -0.65 16.97 3.08
C LYS A 32 0.55 17.00 2.13
N LYS A 33 1.48 16.04 2.26
CA LYS A 33 2.64 15.92 1.37
C LYS A 33 2.19 15.69 -0.06
N LEU A 34 1.27 14.75 -0.30
CA LEU A 34 0.76 14.45 -1.63
C LEU A 34 0.10 15.66 -2.26
N ASN A 35 -0.75 16.39 -1.53
CA ASN A 35 -1.36 17.64 -2.00
C ASN A 35 -0.31 18.70 -2.36
N SER A 36 0.74 18.83 -1.55
CA SER A 36 1.83 19.77 -1.81
C SER A 36 2.60 19.43 -3.09
N GLU A 37 2.89 18.16 -3.32
CA GLU A 37 3.57 17.67 -4.54
C GLU A 37 2.71 17.88 -5.79
N TYR A 38 1.39 17.72 -5.68
CA TYR A 38 0.44 17.90 -6.78
C TYR A 38 0.17 19.38 -7.08
N ALA A 39 0.29 20.26 -6.10
CA ALA A 39 0.17 21.70 -6.28
C ALA A 39 1.44 22.36 -6.84
N ASP A 40 2.60 21.73 -6.73
CA ASP A 40 3.86 22.27 -7.23
C ASP A 40 4.00 22.02 -8.74
N PRO A 41 4.07 23.07 -9.58
CA PRO A 41 4.22 22.93 -11.04
C PRO A 41 5.44 22.10 -11.49
N LYS A 42 6.46 21.95 -10.63
CA LYS A 42 7.68 21.21 -10.95
C LYS A 42 7.52 19.70 -10.76
N THR A 43 6.63 19.29 -9.88
CA THR A 43 6.45 17.88 -9.50
C THR A 43 5.06 17.33 -9.84
N SER A 44 4.11 18.22 -10.13
CA SER A 44 2.69 17.89 -10.37
C SER A 44 2.51 16.91 -11.54
N PRO A 45 1.74 15.83 -11.35
CA PRO A 45 1.34 14.95 -12.43
C PRO A 45 0.09 15.49 -13.19
N LEU A 46 -0.53 16.57 -12.71
CA LEU A 46 -1.78 17.10 -13.27
C LEU A 46 -1.57 17.64 -14.70
N MET A 47 -2.65 17.70 -15.46
CA MET A 47 -2.66 18.50 -16.69
C MET A 47 -2.58 19.98 -16.33
N ALA A 48 -2.08 20.78 -17.27
CA ALA A 48 -1.85 22.21 -17.04
C ALA A 48 -3.15 22.98 -16.67
N GLU A 49 -4.27 22.56 -17.25
CA GLU A 49 -5.60 23.11 -16.97
C GLU A 49 -6.04 22.82 -15.54
N ASP A 50 -5.90 21.57 -15.11
CA ASP A 50 -6.27 21.13 -13.76
C ASP A 50 -5.39 21.78 -12.70
N LEU A 51 -4.09 21.92 -12.99
CA LEU A 51 -3.15 22.56 -12.06
C LEU A 51 -3.53 24.01 -11.75
N LYS A 52 -4.08 24.75 -12.72
CA LYS A 52 -4.49 26.16 -12.52
C LYS A 52 -5.56 26.33 -11.44
N THR A 53 -6.42 25.33 -11.29
CA THR A 53 -7.57 25.35 -10.36
C THR A 53 -7.44 24.39 -9.21
N PHE A 54 -6.34 23.63 -9.16
CA PHE A 54 -6.11 22.62 -8.14
C PHE A 54 -6.04 23.23 -6.74
N LYS A 55 -6.82 22.67 -5.83
CA LYS A 55 -6.80 23.02 -4.40
C LYS A 55 -6.28 21.86 -3.55
N SER A 56 -6.85 20.69 -3.75
CA SER A 56 -6.47 19.46 -3.05
C SER A 56 -7.06 18.25 -3.76
N LEU A 57 -6.47 17.09 -3.55
CA LEU A 57 -7.11 15.81 -3.85
C LEU A 57 -8.27 15.58 -2.89
N ASP A 58 -9.29 14.83 -3.34
CA ASP A 58 -10.36 14.35 -2.48
C ASP A 58 -9.95 13.01 -1.84
N PHE A 59 -10.08 12.92 -0.54
CA PHE A 59 -9.74 11.75 0.26
C PHE A 59 -10.97 11.20 0.98
N TYR A 60 -10.98 9.89 1.21
CA TYR A 60 -11.87 9.33 2.21
C TYR A 60 -11.47 9.80 3.61
N PRO A 61 -12.43 9.82 4.57
CA PRO A 61 -12.10 10.07 5.97
C PRO A 61 -11.06 9.07 6.50
N ILE A 62 -10.06 9.57 7.22
CA ILE A 62 -9.02 8.73 7.82
C ILE A 62 -9.64 7.82 8.88
N SER A 63 -9.40 6.52 8.76
CA SER A 63 -9.97 5.52 9.67
C SER A 63 -8.97 4.44 10.05
N ALA A 64 -8.90 4.13 11.35
CA ALA A 64 -8.10 3.02 11.89
C ALA A 64 -8.55 1.65 11.36
N ALA A 65 -9.79 1.51 10.92
CA ALA A 65 -10.33 0.26 10.35
C ALA A 65 -9.58 -0.19 9.08
N TYR A 66 -8.92 0.74 8.40
CA TYR A 66 -8.14 0.50 7.18
C TYR A 66 -6.62 0.54 7.41
N PHE A 67 -6.19 0.42 8.67
CA PHE A 67 -4.81 0.15 9.03
C PHE A 67 -4.69 -1.30 9.51
N VAL A 68 -3.84 -2.10 8.87
CA VAL A 68 -3.69 -3.51 9.19
C VAL A 68 -2.21 -3.91 9.32
N ASN A 69 -1.91 -4.84 10.21
CA ASN A 69 -0.62 -5.51 10.27
C ASN A 69 -0.75 -6.83 9.50
N ALA A 70 -0.06 -6.92 8.38
CA ALA A 70 -0.05 -8.09 7.51
C ALA A 70 1.15 -9.00 7.81
N THR A 71 0.96 -10.30 7.63
CA THR A 71 2.06 -11.27 7.61
C THR A 71 2.59 -11.40 6.19
N LEU A 72 3.86 -11.10 5.99
CA LEU A 72 4.56 -11.27 4.73
C LEU A 72 5.07 -12.70 4.59
N VAL A 73 4.63 -13.37 3.55
CA VAL A 73 5.18 -14.64 3.08
C VAL A 73 6.01 -14.37 1.83
N LYS A 74 7.32 -14.45 1.94
CA LYS A 74 8.23 -14.20 0.80
C LYS A 74 8.03 -15.24 -0.29
N ALA A 75 8.08 -14.81 -1.55
CA ALA A 75 8.04 -15.71 -2.69
C ALA A 75 9.34 -16.53 -2.77
N LYS A 76 9.21 -17.82 -3.07
CA LYS A 76 10.37 -18.68 -3.35
C LYS A 76 10.77 -18.50 -4.81
N GLY A 77 11.98 -17.97 -5.07
CA GLY A 77 12.53 -17.84 -6.42
C GLY A 77 11.69 -16.93 -7.33
N GLY A 78 11.54 -15.65 -6.96
CA GLY A 78 10.75 -14.69 -7.74
C GLY A 78 11.19 -14.64 -9.19
N LYS A 79 10.32 -15.06 -10.14
CA LYS A 79 10.57 -14.91 -11.57
C LYS A 79 10.38 -13.44 -11.93
N VAL A 80 11.32 -12.93 -12.77
CA VAL A 80 11.15 -11.63 -13.41
C VAL A 80 10.01 -11.72 -14.41
N PHE A 81 9.13 -10.73 -14.40
CA PHE A 81 8.06 -10.61 -15.38
C PHE A 81 7.87 -9.14 -15.78
N GLU A 82 7.28 -8.93 -16.93
CA GLU A 82 6.90 -7.62 -17.42
C GLU A 82 5.51 -7.28 -16.90
N MET A 83 5.41 -6.19 -16.10
CA MET A 83 4.13 -5.72 -15.58
C MET A 83 3.44 -4.88 -16.66
N LYS A 84 2.23 -5.27 -17.04
CA LYS A 84 1.42 -4.49 -17.97
C LYS A 84 1.17 -3.08 -17.42
N THR A 85 1.13 -2.10 -18.32
CA THR A 85 0.83 -0.71 -17.99
C THR A 85 -0.34 -0.18 -18.81
N SER A 86 -0.79 1.02 -18.49
CA SER A 86 -1.80 1.75 -19.28
C SER A 86 -1.26 2.31 -20.62
N GLY A 87 0.03 2.20 -20.86
CA GLY A 87 0.71 2.66 -22.09
C GLY A 87 1.56 1.56 -22.72
N ASN A 88 2.58 1.94 -23.50
CA ASN A 88 3.41 1.01 -24.25
C ASN A 88 4.69 0.56 -23.52
N TYR A 89 4.97 1.10 -22.33
CA TYR A 89 6.14 0.72 -21.54
C TYR A 89 5.78 -0.41 -20.58
N THR A 90 6.61 -1.47 -20.54
CA THR A 90 6.43 -2.63 -19.68
C THR A 90 7.62 -2.79 -18.72
N PRO A 91 7.55 -2.20 -17.51
CA PRO A 91 8.63 -2.29 -16.55
C PRO A 91 8.78 -3.72 -16.01
N LYS A 92 10.01 -4.08 -15.65
CA LYS A 92 10.32 -5.40 -15.09
C LYS A 92 10.13 -5.41 -13.57
N TYR A 93 9.38 -6.38 -13.11
CA TYR A 93 9.10 -6.61 -11.69
C TYR A 93 9.42 -8.03 -11.27
N ILE A 94 9.62 -8.20 -9.97
CA ILE A 94 9.57 -9.50 -9.30
C ILE A 94 8.46 -9.49 -8.26
N LYS A 95 7.74 -10.60 -8.10
CA LYS A 95 6.85 -10.79 -6.97
C LYS A 95 7.71 -11.05 -5.74
N TYR A 96 7.74 -10.10 -4.81
CA TYR A 96 8.51 -10.21 -3.57
C TYR A 96 7.86 -11.17 -2.58
N GLY A 97 6.52 -11.15 -2.51
CA GLY A 97 5.79 -12.01 -1.60
C GLY A 97 4.29 -11.77 -1.61
N THR A 98 3.63 -12.34 -0.63
CA THR A 98 2.19 -12.19 -0.39
C THR A 98 1.97 -11.68 1.04
N LEU A 99 1.16 -10.64 1.17
CA LEU A 99 0.73 -10.04 2.42
C LEU A 99 -0.62 -10.64 2.81
N ASN A 100 -0.67 -11.34 3.94
CA ASN A 100 -1.89 -11.91 4.49
C ASN A 100 -2.37 -11.06 5.67
N PHE A 101 -3.60 -10.60 5.65
CA PHE A 101 -4.16 -9.71 6.67
C PHE A 101 -5.66 -9.92 6.86
N LYS A 102 -6.25 -9.21 7.84
CA LYS A 102 -7.70 -9.21 8.07
C LYS A 102 -8.22 -7.79 8.09
N ILE A 103 -9.40 -7.57 7.50
CA ILE A 103 -10.21 -6.35 7.64
C ILE A 103 -11.59 -6.80 8.12
N ASN A 104 -12.08 -6.21 9.21
CA ASN A 104 -13.38 -6.55 9.81
C ASN A 104 -13.56 -8.08 10.03
N GLY A 105 -12.49 -8.75 10.50
CA GLY A 105 -12.49 -10.18 10.76
C GLY A 105 -12.32 -11.09 9.52
N LYS A 106 -12.54 -10.58 8.31
CA LYS A 106 -12.39 -11.33 7.05
C LYS A 106 -10.92 -11.34 6.60
N ALA A 107 -10.45 -12.51 6.15
CA ALA A 107 -9.08 -12.69 5.67
C ALA A 107 -8.95 -12.27 4.20
N PHE A 108 -7.85 -11.56 3.89
CA PHE A 108 -7.47 -11.10 2.56
C PHE A 108 -5.99 -11.37 2.32
N LYS A 109 -5.61 -11.34 1.05
CA LYS A 109 -4.22 -11.43 0.60
C LYS A 109 -3.97 -10.45 -0.55
N LEU A 110 -2.77 -9.89 -0.59
CA LEU A 110 -2.28 -9.07 -1.71
C LEU A 110 -0.84 -9.48 -2.03
N ALA A 111 -0.52 -9.58 -3.29
CA ALA A 111 0.85 -9.72 -3.76
C ALA A 111 1.56 -8.37 -3.66
N VAL A 112 2.83 -8.39 -3.28
CA VAL A 112 3.69 -7.21 -3.23
C VAL A 112 4.91 -7.43 -4.11
N TYR A 113 5.34 -6.38 -4.81
CA TYR A 113 6.30 -6.45 -5.89
C TYR A 113 7.51 -5.54 -5.64
N GLN A 114 8.62 -5.83 -6.33
CA GLN A 114 9.76 -4.92 -6.48
C GLN A 114 9.96 -4.61 -7.95
N SER A 115 10.12 -3.32 -8.27
CA SER A 115 10.54 -2.86 -9.58
C SER A 115 12.05 -3.03 -9.72
N LEU A 116 12.50 -3.72 -10.76
CA LEU A 116 13.94 -3.90 -11.02
C LEU A 116 14.61 -2.57 -11.41
N ASP A 117 13.86 -1.64 -12.02
CA ASP A 117 14.37 -0.32 -12.40
C ASP A 117 14.55 0.62 -11.18
N LEU A 118 13.77 0.40 -10.13
CA LEU A 118 13.86 1.23 -8.91
C LEU A 118 14.93 0.72 -7.93
N ILE A 119 15.00 -0.60 -7.69
CA ILE A 119 15.88 -1.16 -6.65
C ILE A 119 17.37 -1.00 -6.92
N VAL A 120 17.77 -0.66 -8.14
CA VAL A 120 19.16 -0.29 -8.47
C VAL A 120 19.57 1.06 -7.88
N GLN A 121 18.60 1.89 -7.50
CA GLN A 121 18.86 3.17 -6.83
C GLN A 121 18.88 2.94 -5.32
N GLU A 122 19.95 3.38 -4.63
CA GLU A 122 20.15 3.14 -3.19
C GLU A 122 18.93 3.52 -2.34
N LYS A 123 18.29 4.65 -2.64
CA LYS A 123 17.10 5.14 -1.91
C LYS A 123 15.87 4.24 -2.04
N TYR A 124 15.81 3.37 -3.06
CA TYR A 124 14.66 2.49 -3.33
C TYR A 124 14.98 1.00 -3.20
N LYS A 125 16.20 0.63 -2.75
CA LYS A 125 16.62 -0.78 -2.63
C LYS A 125 15.67 -1.64 -1.78
N ASN A 126 15.00 -1.04 -0.81
CA ASN A 126 14.02 -1.70 0.06
C ASN A 126 12.57 -1.40 -0.32
N HIS A 127 12.33 -0.71 -1.43
CA HIS A 127 10.98 -0.34 -1.85
C HIS A 127 10.17 -1.57 -2.25
N LEU A 128 8.92 -1.60 -1.78
CA LEU A 128 7.91 -2.59 -2.16
C LEU A 128 6.70 -1.87 -2.74
N PHE A 129 6.28 -2.28 -3.90
CA PHE A 129 5.12 -1.75 -4.61
C PHE A 129 3.89 -2.62 -4.35
N LEU A 130 2.83 -2.03 -3.80
CA LEU A 130 1.57 -2.69 -3.50
C LEU A 130 0.42 -2.05 -4.30
N PRO A 131 0.20 -2.48 -5.56
CA PRO A 131 -0.98 -2.09 -6.31
C PRO A 131 -2.19 -2.91 -5.87
N PHE A 132 -3.38 -2.31 -5.81
CA PHE A 132 -4.62 -3.02 -5.52
C PHE A 132 -5.83 -2.34 -6.17
N SER A 133 -6.86 -3.14 -6.48
CA SER A 133 -8.21 -2.69 -6.79
C SER A 133 -9.17 -3.24 -5.74
N ASP A 134 -10.33 -2.62 -5.64
CA ASP A 134 -11.38 -2.99 -4.69
C ASP A 134 -12.77 -2.61 -5.23
N LEU A 135 -13.83 -2.89 -4.48
CA LEU A 135 -15.20 -2.62 -4.94
C LEU A 135 -15.56 -1.13 -5.09
N THR A 136 -14.68 -0.20 -4.66
CA THR A 136 -14.85 1.24 -4.93
C THR A 136 -14.25 1.66 -6.27
N SER A 137 -13.39 0.83 -6.88
CA SER A 137 -12.71 1.12 -8.16
C SER A 137 -13.72 1.28 -9.29
N GLY A 138 -13.63 2.38 -10.04
CA GLY A 138 -14.56 2.76 -11.10
C GLY A 138 -15.89 3.34 -10.60
N LYS A 139 -16.03 3.58 -9.29
CA LYS A 139 -17.18 4.23 -8.67
C LYS A 139 -16.76 5.48 -7.89
N GLN A 140 -16.12 5.29 -6.73
CA GLN A 140 -15.69 6.35 -5.83
C GLN A 140 -14.16 6.52 -5.83
N SER A 141 -13.41 5.53 -6.34
CA SER A 141 -11.97 5.60 -6.54
C SER A 141 -11.63 5.29 -8.00
N TYR A 142 -10.39 5.58 -8.40
CA TYR A 142 -9.93 5.42 -9.78
C TYR A 142 -10.13 3.98 -10.28
N ILE A 143 -10.65 3.84 -11.50
CA ILE A 143 -10.98 2.55 -12.12
C ILE A 143 -9.78 1.62 -12.26
N GLY A 144 -8.58 2.17 -12.50
CA GLY A 144 -7.33 1.41 -12.60
C GLY A 144 -6.75 0.94 -11.27
N GLY A 145 -7.45 1.18 -10.15
CA GLY A 145 -7.00 0.87 -8.82
C GLY A 145 -6.05 1.92 -8.23
N ARG A 146 -5.47 1.59 -7.09
CA ARG A 146 -4.61 2.49 -6.27
C ARG A 146 -3.35 1.78 -5.85
N TYR A 147 -2.37 2.57 -5.39
CA TYR A 147 -1.05 2.09 -4.97
C TYR A 147 -0.76 2.46 -3.54
N ILE A 148 0.05 1.64 -2.90
CA ILE A 148 0.69 1.94 -1.61
C ILE A 148 2.17 1.59 -1.75
N ASP A 149 3.04 2.50 -1.36
CA ASP A 149 4.48 2.26 -1.24
C ASP A 149 4.78 1.71 0.15
N LEU A 150 5.54 0.64 0.19
CA LEU A 150 5.97 -0.02 1.41
C LEU A 150 7.48 -0.21 1.38
N GLU A 151 8.05 -0.61 2.53
CA GLU A 151 9.45 -1.00 2.63
C GLU A 151 9.59 -2.43 3.13
N ILE A 152 10.68 -3.09 2.71
CA ILE A 152 11.01 -4.44 3.19
C ILE A 152 11.11 -4.40 4.71
N PRO A 153 10.27 -5.13 5.43
CA PRO A 153 10.30 -5.13 6.88
C PRO A 153 11.48 -5.94 7.41
N LYS A 154 12.00 -5.57 8.58
CA LYS A 154 13.04 -6.34 9.29
C LYS A 154 12.56 -7.73 9.73
N ARG A 155 11.27 -7.94 9.83
CA ARG A 155 10.59 -9.19 10.22
C ARG A 155 9.56 -9.56 9.16
N ASN A 156 8.77 -10.60 9.42
CA ASN A 156 7.69 -11.02 8.53
C ASN A 156 6.36 -10.27 8.74
N THR A 157 6.36 -9.18 9.52
CA THR A 157 5.16 -8.35 9.73
C THR A 157 5.38 -6.98 9.11
N ILE A 158 4.40 -6.52 8.33
CA ILE A 158 4.40 -5.23 7.66
C ILE A 158 3.05 -4.53 7.88
N ALA A 159 3.08 -3.24 8.21
CA ALA A 159 1.86 -2.45 8.31
C ALA A 159 1.42 -1.99 6.91
N ILE A 160 0.14 -2.15 6.60
CA ILE A 160 -0.52 -1.58 5.42
C ILE A 160 -1.48 -0.52 5.94
N ASP A 161 -1.24 0.74 5.57
CA ASP A 161 -2.15 1.84 5.87
C ASP A 161 -2.86 2.27 4.57
N PHE A 162 -4.06 1.76 4.35
CA PHE A 162 -4.85 2.11 3.17
C PHE A 162 -5.26 3.60 3.15
N ASN A 163 -5.18 4.32 4.28
CA ASN A 163 -5.38 5.78 4.30
C ASN A 163 -4.29 6.52 3.51
N GLN A 164 -3.18 5.86 3.20
CA GLN A 164 -2.09 6.37 2.36
C GLN A 164 -2.15 5.84 0.91
N ALA A 165 -3.25 5.21 0.51
CA ALA A 165 -3.42 4.78 -0.86
C ALA A 165 -3.59 5.99 -1.79
N TYR A 166 -2.89 5.97 -2.93
CA TYR A 166 -2.89 7.04 -3.93
C TYR A 166 -3.19 6.50 -5.34
N ASN A 167 -3.68 7.37 -6.22
CA ASN A 167 -3.94 6.99 -7.60
C ASN A 167 -2.65 7.03 -8.43
N PRO A 168 -2.51 6.15 -9.44
CA PRO A 168 -1.43 6.27 -10.43
C PRO A 168 -1.52 7.61 -11.19
N TYR A 169 -0.39 8.11 -11.67
CA TYR A 169 -0.34 9.39 -12.38
C TYR A 169 -1.21 9.44 -13.65
N CYS A 170 -1.43 8.28 -14.29
CA CYS A 170 -2.34 8.20 -15.44
C CYS A 170 -3.81 8.48 -15.11
N ALA A 171 -4.19 8.48 -13.82
CA ALA A 171 -5.49 8.95 -13.37
C ALA A 171 -5.67 10.47 -13.51
N TYR A 172 -4.57 11.21 -13.66
CA TYR A 172 -4.53 12.67 -13.72
C TYR A 172 -4.07 13.21 -15.08
N ASN A 173 -3.28 12.39 -15.81
CA ASN A 173 -2.73 12.83 -17.08
C ASN A 173 -2.36 11.62 -17.94
N TYR A 174 -2.97 11.54 -19.10
CA TYR A 174 -2.84 10.44 -20.07
C TYR A 174 -1.43 10.24 -20.64
N LYS A 175 -0.53 11.22 -20.45
CA LYS A 175 0.89 11.06 -20.85
C LYS A 175 1.64 10.00 -20.04
N TYR A 176 1.13 9.63 -18.86
CA TYR A 176 1.79 8.66 -17.99
C TYR A 176 1.38 7.23 -18.32
N SER A 177 2.36 6.35 -18.34
CA SER A 177 2.18 4.90 -18.46
C SER A 177 2.37 4.28 -17.08
N CYS A 178 1.30 3.77 -16.49
CA CYS A 178 1.27 3.30 -15.10
C CYS A 178 1.00 1.80 -15.02
N PRO A 179 1.64 1.07 -14.10
CA PRO A 179 1.39 -0.35 -13.87
C PRO A 179 -0.10 -0.66 -13.65
N LEU A 180 -0.62 -1.65 -14.36
CA LEU A 180 -1.98 -2.15 -14.11
C LEU A 180 -1.99 -3.04 -12.88
N VAL A 181 -3.06 -2.95 -12.08
CA VAL A 181 -3.24 -3.83 -10.93
C VAL A 181 -3.39 -5.27 -11.40
N PRO A 182 -2.52 -6.20 -10.95
CA PRO A 182 -2.69 -7.62 -11.25
C PRO A 182 -4.00 -8.18 -10.67
N LEU A 183 -4.66 -9.08 -11.38
CA LEU A 183 -5.93 -9.68 -10.96
C LEU A 183 -5.90 -10.33 -9.57
N GLU A 184 -4.73 -10.84 -9.15
CA GLU A 184 -4.55 -11.40 -7.80
C GLU A 184 -4.65 -10.35 -6.68
N ASN A 185 -4.58 -9.06 -7.02
CA ASN A 185 -4.67 -7.92 -6.11
C ASN A 185 -6.04 -7.21 -6.16
N ASP A 186 -7.06 -7.88 -6.69
CA ASP A 186 -8.42 -7.37 -6.69
C ASP A 186 -9.16 -7.82 -5.41
N LEU A 187 -9.39 -6.87 -4.49
CA LEU A 187 -10.07 -7.10 -3.21
C LEU A 187 -11.59 -7.07 -3.38
N LYS A 188 -12.26 -8.14 -2.94
CA LYS A 188 -13.73 -8.24 -2.96
C LYS A 188 -14.39 -7.59 -1.72
N ILE A 189 -13.93 -6.37 -1.42
CA ILE A 189 -14.44 -5.52 -0.34
C ILE A 189 -14.26 -4.06 -0.76
N GLU A 190 -15.05 -3.14 -0.21
CA GLU A 190 -14.82 -1.70 -0.37
C GLU A 190 -13.72 -1.22 0.59
N ILE A 191 -12.69 -0.56 0.07
CA ILE A 191 -11.65 0.11 0.84
C ILE A 191 -11.90 1.62 0.77
N LYS A 192 -12.76 2.12 1.65
CA LYS A 192 -13.09 3.56 1.77
C LYS A 192 -12.00 4.30 2.55
N ALA A 193 -10.78 4.31 2.02
CA ALA A 193 -9.60 4.97 2.58
C ALA A 193 -8.68 5.43 1.45
N GLY A 194 -7.82 6.43 1.69
CA GLY A 194 -6.91 7.01 0.70
C GLY A 194 -7.59 7.97 -0.28
N VAL A 195 -6.99 8.16 -1.45
CA VAL A 195 -7.48 9.09 -2.48
C VAL A 195 -8.70 8.53 -3.20
N LYS A 196 -9.71 9.38 -3.45
CA LYS A 196 -10.85 9.10 -4.31
C LYS A 196 -10.54 9.33 -5.80
N THR A 197 -11.53 9.13 -6.68
CA THR A 197 -11.38 9.52 -8.10
C THR A 197 -11.15 11.03 -8.23
N PHE A 198 -10.40 11.44 -9.27
CA PHE A 198 -10.09 12.85 -9.49
C PHE A 198 -11.16 13.55 -10.35
N HIS A 199 -11.73 12.85 -11.33
CA HIS A 199 -12.82 13.28 -12.20
C HIS A 199 -13.98 12.28 -12.18
#